data_e25e1b8cd1f3f4a1260d4c8b634547eb
#
_entry.id   e25e1b8cd1f3f4a1260d4c8b634547eb
#
_cell.length_a   1.000
_cell.length_b   1.000
_cell.length_c   1.000
_cell.angle_alpha   90.00
_cell.angle_beta   90.00
_cell.angle_gamma   90.00
#
_symmetry.space_group_name_H-M   'P 1'
#
loop_
_entity.id
_entity.type
_entity.pdbx_description
1 polymer ?
#
loop_
_entity_poly.entity_id
_entity_poly.type
_entity_poly.pdbx_seq_one_letter_code
_entity_poly.pdbx_strand_id
1 'polypeptide(L)'
;MFVRLALAIMLAAAGTLAQAVDRLPTQIDLLIKAAAGGSVKEAASDSEFLRRVYLDVVGRIPCVDEARSFLIDTSEDKRTKLIDTLFASDEFPRRMEELLNQMLMERCGEDPEWQKFLAWAADTNQPWDVISRAILDPDAESELARGAAYFITNRLTKIGQQETDFPGLTRDVGRMFMGVDLQCAQCHDHLFIDDYKQIDFQGLYTVFLNASIRTDVKFPAVGEKLMTKKIDFQSVFDNQPMTVGPRVPMAEELQIPLFEKGEEYTVPPEPKKKIAGVPKFSPLETLANDLATAENRAFAENLANRLWFIMMGRGLVHPLDLRHSNNQPSHPELLELLTDEVIARKFDMKSILRDLALTKTYQRTSLREADEQFAEDRYSVAIEKPVWAEQLLWSTLIATGSTKAIADLRKTEGVTDLRKKFLTAFANPAKEPEIDFAPSVKAALFLMNDSTILTWLEPSDENLIARLAALNDEKQIADEVYLAVLSREPTDAERNDVAAFLKKSGLEEQKKAKTLGMLAWALLSSTEFCFNH
;
A
#
# COMPACT_ATOMS: atom_id res chain seq x y z
N MET A 1 -6.02 -18.35 51.92
CA MET A 1 -6.94 -18.87 50.89
C MET A 1 -7.16 -17.87 49.74
N PHE A 2 -7.26 -16.59 50.01
CA PHE A 2 -7.47 -15.53 48.96
C PHE A 2 -6.29 -15.29 48.00
N VAL A 3 -5.03 -15.45 48.44
CA VAL A 3 -3.84 -15.24 47.61
C VAL A 3 -3.68 -16.33 46.52
N ARG A 4 -4.08 -17.57 46.82
CA ARG A 4 -4.02 -18.68 45.84
C ARG A 4 -5.11 -18.59 44.76
N LEU A 5 -6.26 -17.98 45.10
CA LEU A 5 -7.35 -17.76 44.15
C LEU A 5 -7.02 -16.62 43.17
N ALA A 6 -6.37 -15.54 43.65
CA ALA A 6 -5.93 -14.43 42.79
C ALA A 6 -4.84 -14.84 41.80
N LEU A 7 -3.90 -15.71 42.21
CA LEU A 7 -2.84 -16.22 41.34
C LEU A 7 -3.39 -17.18 40.25
N ALA A 8 -4.42 -17.97 40.58
CA ALA A 8 -5.08 -18.86 39.62
C ALA A 8 -5.90 -18.08 38.60
N ILE A 9 -6.52 -16.96 38.98
CA ILE A 9 -7.26 -16.07 38.06
C ILE A 9 -6.29 -15.29 37.14
N MET A 10 -5.13 -14.83 37.64
CA MET A 10 -4.10 -14.20 36.81
C MET A 10 -3.44 -15.18 35.83
N LEU A 11 -3.20 -16.42 36.21
CA LEU A 11 -2.68 -17.46 35.31
C LEU A 11 -3.71 -17.91 34.28
N ALA A 12 -5.00 -17.95 34.62
CA ALA A 12 -6.07 -18.24 33.66
C ALA A 12 -6.29 -17.09 32.69
N ALA A 13 -6.17 -15.82 33.15
CA ALA A 13 -6.25 -14.64 32.27
C ALA A 13 -5.02 -14.53 31.36
N ALA A 14 -3.81 -14.86 31.83
CA ALA A 14 -2.61 -14.88 30.99
C ALA A 14 -2.66 -16.03 29.95
N GLY A 15 -3.22 -17.20 30.32
CA GLY A 15 -3.43 -18.30 29.37
C GLY A 15 -4.47 -17.99 28.29
N THR A 16 -5.52 -17.25 28.63
CA THR A 16 -6.54 -16.81 27.65
C THR A 16 -6.06 -15.69 26.75
N LEU A 17 -5.17 -14.81 27.23
CA LEU A 17 -4.53 -13.78 26.39
C LEU A 17 -3.49 -14.39 25.43
N ALA A 18 -2.69 -15.37 25.86
CA ALA A 18 -1.75 -16.07 24.98
C ALA A 18 -2.48 -16.92 23.90
N GLN A 19 -3.63 -17.51 24.21
CA GLN A 19 -4.48 -18.21 23.22
C GLN A 19 -5.26 -17.25 22.30
N ALA A 20 -5.44 -15.99 22.67
CA ALA A 20 -6.12 -15.00 21.82
C ALA A 20 -5.20 -14.43 20.73
N VAL A 21 -3.88 -14.41 20.95
CA VAL A 21 -2.89 -13.84 19.99
C VAL A 21 -2.71 -14.76 18.77
N ASP A 22 -2.82 -16.09 18.93
CA ASP A 22 -2.75 -17.04 17.81
C ASP A 22 -4.11 -17.31 17.12
N ARG A 23 -5.15 -16.58 17.50
CA ARG A 23 -6.51 -16.88 17.03
C ARG A 23 -6.79 -16.40 15.60
N LEU A 24 -6.35 -15.21 15.23
CA LEU A 24 -6.71 -14.60 13.93
C LEU A 24 -6.15 -15.39 12.74
N PRO A 25 -4.85 -15.70 12.64
CA PRO A 25 -4.32 -16.49 11.53
C PRO A 25 -5.01 -17.84 11.35
N THR A 26 -5.29 -18.54 12.46
CA THR A 26 -5.95 -19.84 12.44
C THR A 26 -7.41 -19.73 11.96
N GLN A 27 -8.15 -18.73 12.41
CA GLN A 27 -9.53 -18.49 11.99
C GLN A 27 -9.62 -18.15 10.50
N ILE A 28 -8.72 -17.30 10.00
CA ILE A 28 -8.61 -16.97 8.56
C ILE A 28 -8.42 -18.26 7.76
N ASP A 29 -7.46 -19.10 8.14
CA ASP A 29 -7.16 -20.34 7.42
C ASP A 29 -8.33 -21.34 7.41
N LEU A 30 -9.08 -21.41 8.50
CA LEU A 30 -10.29 -22.25 8.61
C LEU A 30 -11.38 -21.75 7.65
N LEU A 31 -11.65 -20.43 7.60
CA LEU A 31 -12.66 -19.85 6.73
C LEU A 31 -12.31 -20.05 5.24
N ILE A 32 -11.06 -19.78 4.87
CA ILE A 32 -10.60 -19.99 3.48
C ILE A 32 -10.67 -21.46 3.10
N LYS A 33 -10.22 -22.38 3.95
CA LYS A 33 -10.28 -23.81 3.68
C LYS A 33 -11.72 -24.33 3.54
N ALA A 34 -12.64 -23.83 4.36
CA ALA A 34 -14.04 -24.19 4.28
C ALA A 34 -14.67 -23.70 2.96
N ALA A 35 -14.42 -22.46 2.55
CA ALA A 35 -14.93 -21.89 1.30
C ALA A 35 -14.33 -22.57 0.05
N ALA A 36 -13.07 -23.03 0.14
CA ALA A 36 -12.43 -23.79 -0.93
C ALA A 36 -12.89 -25.26 -1.03
N GLY A 37 -13.86 -25.69 -0.20
CA GLY A 37 -14.29 -27.08 -0.18
C GLY A 37 -13.23 -28.07 0.32
N GLY A 38 -12.25 -27.57 1.09
CA GLY A 38 -11.13 -28.34 1.64
C GLY A 38 -9.93 -28.52 0.68
N SER A 39 -10.06 -28.15 -0.59
CA SER A 39 -8.98 -28.25 -1.58
C SER A 39 -8.19 -26.93 -1.62
N VAL A 40 -7.03 -26.91 -0.97
CA VAL A 40 -6.10 -25.79 -0.96
C VAL A 40 -4.69 -26.31 -1.27
N LYS A 41 -3.87 -25.49 -1.94
CA LYS A 41 -2.49 -25.84 -2.23
C LYS A 41 -1.65 -25.93 -0.94
N GLU A 42 -0.56 -26.67 -1.05
CA GLU A 42 0.45 -26.80 0.00
C GLU A 42 1.20 -25.49 0.26
N ALA A 43 2.03 -25.51 1.29
CA ALA A 43 2.89 -24.38 1.58
C ALA A 43 3.92 -24.18 0.45
N ALA A 44 4.22 -22.92 0.17
CA ALA A 44 5.31 -22.53 -0.74
C ALA A 44 6.65 -23.11 -0.29
N SER A 45 7.56 -23.31 -1.22
CA SER A 45 8.96 -23.58 -0.90
C SER A 45 9.53 -22.45 -0.02
N ASP A 46 10.61 -22.72 0.69
CA ASP A 46 11.23 -21.71 1.53
C ASP A 46 11.79 -20.53 0.72
N SER A 47 12.26 -20.75 -0.49
CA SER A 47 12.73 -19.70 -1.38
C SER A 47 11.58 -18.82 -1.90
N GLU A 48 10.45 -19.41 -2.30
CA GLU A 48 9.25 -18.70 -2.73
C GLU A 48 8.69 -17.85 -1.56
N PHE A 49 8.53 -18.46 -0.39
CA PHE A 49 8.08 -17.74 0.81
C PHE A 49 9.02 -16.59 1.19
N LEU A 50 10.34 -16.84 1.19
CA LEU A 50 11.36 -15.86 1.53
C LEU A 50 11.26 -14.62 0.63
N ARG A 51 11.25 -14.82 -0.69
CA ARG A 51 11.13 -13.74 -1.66
C ARG A 51 9.84 -12.95 -1.46
N ARG A 52 8.71 -13.66 -1.33
CA ARG A 52 7.39 -13.06 -1.14
C ARG A 52 7.34 -12.16 0.10
N VAL A 53 7.76 -12.66 1.25
CA VAL A 53 7.65 -11.92 2.50
C VAL A 53 8.58 -10.69 2.52
N TYR A 54 9.77 -10.77 1.93
CA TYR A 54 10.65 -9.62 1.78
C TYR A 54 10.04 -8.53 0.89
N LEU A 55 9.51 -8.91 -0.27
CA LEU A 55 8.85 -7.96 -1.18
C LEU A 55 7.62 -7.30 -0.54
N ASP A 56 6.79 -8.06 0.16
CA ASP A 56 5.57 -7.52 0.75
C ASP A 56 5.85 -6.65 1.98
N VAL A 57 6.74 -7.09 2.88
CA VAL A 57 6.94 -6.45 4.19
C VAL A 57 7.98 -5.33 4.14
N VAL A 58 9.08 -5.52 3.40
CA VAL A 58 10.16 -4.51 3.32
C VAL A 58 10.40 -3.97 1.91
N GLY A 59 9.63 -4.43 0.91
CA GLY A 59 9.62 -3.84 -0.42
C GLY A 59 10.87 -4.10 -1.27
N ARG A 60 11.64 -5.13 -0.96
CA ARG A 60 12.83 -5.57 -1.70
C ARG A 60 13.00 -7.09 -1.63
N ILE A 61 13.83 -7.66 -2.47
CA ILE A 61 14.28 -9.04 -2.32
C ILE A 61 15.27 -9.19 -1.15
N PRO A 62 15.46 -10.39 -0.57
CA PRO A 62 16.55 -10.62 0.38
C PRO A 62 17.91 -10.49 -0.30
N CYS A 63 18.93 -10.02 0.42
CA CYS A 63 20.31 -10.13 -0.07
C CYS A 63 20.80 -11.58 0.01
N VAL A 64 21.92 -11.88 -0.63
CA VAL A 64 22.48 -13.24 -0.69
C VAL A 64 22.70 -13.87 0.68
N ASP A 65 23.21 -13.10 1.64
CA ASP A 65 23.48 -13.58 2.99
C ASP A 65 22.20 -13.86 3.78
N GLU A 66 21.18 -12.99 3.64
CA GLU A 66 19.84 -13.21 4.21
C GLU A 66 19.20 -14.47 3.62
N ALA A 67 19.25 -14.61 2.29
CA ALA A 67 18.71 -15.76 1.59
C ALA A 67 19.43 -17.05 2.01
N ARG A 68 20.74 -17.07 1.99
CA ARG A 68 21.53 -18.24 2.37
C ARG A 68 21.28 -18.64 3.82
N SER A 69 21.28 -17.68 4.73
CA SER A 69 21.04 -17.93 6.16
C SER A 69 19.67 -18.54 6.41
N PHE A 70 18.62 -18.02 5.75
CA PHE A 70 17.27 -18.55 5.89
C PHE A 70 17.09 -19.95 5.28
N LEU A 71 17.69 -20.18 4.10
CA LEU A 71 17.54 -21.48 3.42
C LEU A 71 18.23 -22.63 4.13
N ILE A 72 19.35 -22.39 4.81
CA ILE A 72 20.06 -23.40 5.61
C ILE A 72 19.50 -23.60 7.01
N ASP A 73 18.67 -22.67 7.50
CA ASP A 73 18.01 -22.81 8.82
C ASP A 73 16.97 -23.93 8.77
N THR A 74 17.09 -24.92 9.66
CA THR A 74 16.20 -26.06 9.78
C THR A 74 15.18 -25.94 10.90
N SER A 75 15.12 -24.78 11.59
CA SER A 75 14.17 -24.57 12.70
C SER A 75 12.72 -24.51 12.18
N GLU A 76 11.81 -25.17 12.90
CA GLU A 76 10.38 -25.25 12.53
C GLU A 76 9.69 -23.87 12.52
N ASP A 77 10.18 -22.94 13.35
CA ASP A 77 9.62 -21.59 13.52
C ASP A 77 10.35 -20.51 12.72
N LYS A 78 11.26 -20.88 11.78
CA LYS A 78 12.06 -19.93 11.01
C LYS A 78 11.23 -18.90 10.24
N ARG A 79 10.09 -19.30 9.68
CA ARG A 79 9.19 -18.40 8.96
C ARG A 79 8.55 -17.37 9.87
N THR A 80 8.09 -17.79 11.05
CA THR A 80 7.55 -16.87 12.06
C THR A 80 8.61 -15.88 12.55
N LYS A 81 9.82 -16.36 12.85
CA LYS A 81 10.93 -15.50 13.27
C LYS A 81 11.31 -14.50 12.19
N LEU A 82 11.34 -14.92 10.93
CA LEU A 82 11.61 -14.02 9.81
C LEU A 82 10.53 -12.93 9.69
N ILE A 83 9.25 -13.30 9.73
CA ILE A 83 8.14 -12.34 9.72
C ILE A 83 8.32 -11.31 10.83
N ASP A 84 8.55 -11.77 12.06
CA ASP A 84 8.75 -10.88 13.23
C ASP A 84 9.94 -9.94 13.04
N THR A 85 11.05 -10.46 12.51
CA THR A 85 12.26 -9.69 12.23
C THR A 85 12.00 -8.60 11.18
N LEU A 86 11.32 -8.92 10.09
CA LEU A 86 11.02 -7.96 9.03
C LEU A 86 10.06 -6.87 9.50
N PHE A 87 9.00 -7.22 10.25
CA PHE A 87 8.10 -6.23 10.83
C PHE A 87 8.76 -5.35 11.91
N ALA A 88 9.80 -5.84 12.58
CA ALA A 88 10.58 -5.07 13.54
C ALA A 88 11.72 -4.26 12.92
N SER A 89 12.02 -4.44 11.63
CA SER A 89 13.13 -3.78 10.95
C SER A 89 12.87 -2.29 10.67
N ASP A 90 13.94 -1.51 10.52
CA ASP A 90 13.89 -0.11 10.09
C ASP A 90 13.45 0.06 8.62
N GLU A 91 13.33 -1.03 7.86
CA GLU A 91 12.89 -1.01 6.47
C GLU A 91 11.36 -1.09 6.35
N PHE A 92 10.66 -1.67 7.33
CA PHE A 92 9.20 -1.75 7.32
C PHE A 92 8.52 -0.37 7.24
N PRO A 93 8.92 0.65 8.03
CA PRO A 93 8.35 1.99 7.89
C PRO A 93 8.50 2.58 6.49
N ARG A 94 9.64 2.40 5.82
CA ARG A 94 9.83 2.85 4.43
C ARG A 94 8.81 2.19 3.49
N ARG A 95 8.59 0.89 3.65
CA ARG A 95 7.59 0.18 2.84
C ARG A 95 6.17 0.66 3.13
N MET A 96 5.85 0.93 4.39
CA MET A 96 4.54 1.50 4.76
C MET A 96 4.34 2.91 4.17
N GLU A 97 5.36 3.75 4.14
CA GLU A 97 5.33 5.06 3.47
C GLU A 97 4.98 4.91 1.98
N GLU A 98 5.65 3.98 1.26
CA GLU A 98 5.36 3.69 -0.15
C GLU A 98 3.93 3.19 -0.36
N LEU A 99 3.45 2.27 0.49
CA LEU A 99 2.10 1.73 0.45
C LEU A 99 1.04 2.81 0.70
N LEU A 100 1.22 3.64 1.73
CA LEU A 100 0.32 4.74 2.05
C LEU A 100 0.31 5.78 0.93
N ASN A 101 1.47 6.15 0.38
CA ASN A 101 1.55 7.08 -0.74
C ASN A 101 0.81 6.56 -1.97
N GLN A 102 1.02 5.31 -2.33
CA GLN A 102 0.33 4.70 -3.47
C GLN A 102 -1.17 4.60 -3.24
N MET A 103 -1.60 4.17 -2.05
CA MET A 103 -3.01 4.04 -1.71
C MET A 103 -3.75 5.39 -1.70
N LEU A 104 -3.11 6.46 -1.23
CA LEU A 104 -3.74 7.76 -1.03
C LEU A 104 -3.56 8.71 -2.21
N MET A 105 -2.40 8.70 -2.85
CA MET A 105 -2.09 9.63 -3.93
C MET A 105 -2.18 9.01 -5.32
N GLU A 106 -2.16 7.68 -5.45
CA GLU A 106 -2.27 7.00 -6.76
C GLU A 106 -1.38 7.65 -7.82
N ARG A 107 -0.17 7.99 -7.46
CA ARG A 107 0.83 8.70 -8.30
C ARG A 107 0.40 10.10 -8.78
N CYS A 108 -0.57 10.73 -8.12
CA CYS A 108 -1.06 12.07 -8.44
C CYS A 108 -0.18 13.20 -7.87
N GLY A 109 1.13 13.12 -8.03
CA GLY A 109 2.05 14.17 -7.62
C GLY A 109 2.86 13.84 -6.38
N GLU A 110 3.81 14.72 -6.07
CA GLU A 110 4.75 14.62 -4.94
C GLU A 110 4.90 15.96 -4.25
N ASP A 111 5.05 15.94 -2.92
CA ASP A 111 5.28 17.13 -2.11
C ASP A 111 6.17 16.79 -0.91
N PRO A 112 7.18 17.62 -0.57
CA PRO A 112 8.09 17.32 0.55
C PRO A 112 7.41 17.27 1.93
N GLU A 113 6.40 18.09 2.19
CA GLU A 113 5.68 18.05 3.47
C GLU A 113 4.79 16.81 3.58
N TRP A 114 4.18 16.38 2.45
CA TRP A 114 3.46 15.12 2.37
C TRP A 114 4.37 13.91 2.67
N GLN A 115 5.58 13.89 2.10
CA GLN A 115 6.55 12.84 2.38
C GLN A 115 6.96 12.81 3.86
N LYS A 116 7.15 13.99 4.50
CA LYS A 116 7.42 14.06 5.94
C LYS A 116 6.25 13.53 6.79
N PHE A 117 5.01 13.85 6.39
CA PHE A 117 3.81 13.33 7.04
C PHE A 117 3.74 11.80 6.95
N LEU A 118 3.97 11.23 5.76
CA LEU A 118 3.96 9.78 5.58
C LEU A 118 5.10 9.09 6.36
N ALA A 119 6.29 9.67 6.33
CA ALA A 119 7.43 9.15 7.11
C ALA A 119 7.12 9.16 8.61
N TRP A 120 6.58 10.27 9.15
CA TRP A 120 6.13 10.32 10.54
C TRP A 120 5.07 9.25 10.84
N ALA A 121 4.06 9.12 10.00
CA ALA A 121 2.98 8.16 10.19
C ALA A 121 3.50 6.72 10.21
N ALA A 122 4.43 6.37 9.31
CA ALA A 122 5.02 5.05 9.20
C ALA A 122 6.04 4.75 10.32
N ASP A 123 6.98 5.67 10.60
CA ASP A 123 8.02 5.50 11.62
C ASP A 123 7.43 5.36 13.03
N THR A 124 6.31 6.04 13.31
CA THR A 124 5.64 5.98 14.62
C THR A 124 4.46 5.01 14.64
N ASN A 125 4.24 4.25 13.56
CA ASN A 125 3.12 3.31 13.41
C ASN A 125 1.78 3.94 13.77
N GLN A 126 1.47 5.11 13.16
CA GLN A 126 0.20 5.78 13.44
C GLN A 126 -1.00 4.93 12.99
N PRO A 127 -2.05 4.83 13.82
CA PRO A 127 -3.27 4.13 13.43
C PRO A 127 -3.96 4.78 12.22
N TRP A 128 -4.64 3.98 11.41
CA TRP A 128 -5.29 4.46 10.19
C TRP A 128 -6.33 5.56 10.42
N ASP A 129 -7.08 5.51 11.52
CA ASP A 129 -8.04 6.54 11.88
C ASP A 129 -7.36 7.88 12.20
N VAL A 130 -6.18 7.87 12.83
CA VAL A 130 -5.36 9.08 13.07
C VAL A 130 -4.85 9.66 11.76
N ILE A 131 -4.32 8.81 10.87
CA ILE A 131 -3.86 9.24 9.54
C ILE A 131 -5.02 9.83 8.74
N SER A 132 -6.17 9.18 8.74
CA SER A 132 -7.36 9.61 8.00
C SER A 132 -7.91 10.94 8.52
N ARG A 133 -8.00 11.11 9.85
CA ARG A 133 -8.42 12.41 10.44
C ARG A 133 -7.45 13.53 10.06
N ALA A 134 -6.15 13.29 10.14
CA ALA A 134 -5.16 14.30 9.74
C ALA A 134 -5.28 14.70 8.26
N ILE A 135 -5.70 13.79 7.39
CA ILE A 135 -5.91 14.07 5.95
C ILE A 135 -7.22 14.81 5.71
N LEU A 136 -8.30 14.44 6.40
CA LEU A 136 -9.63 15.02 6.20
C LEU A 136 -9.78 16.39 6.85
N ASP A 137 -9.08 16.62 7.98
CA ASP A 137 -9.02 17.89 8.71
C ASP A 137 -7.56 18.24 9.07
N PRO A 138 -6.78 18.73 8.10
CA PRO A 138 -5.35 18.94 8.28
C PRO A 138 -5.03 20.16 9.15
N ASP A 139 -4.23 19.94 10.20
CA ASP A 139 -3.74 20.98 11.10
C ASP A 139 -2.47 21.64 10.54
N ALA A 140 -2.58 22.89 10.11
CA ALA A 140 -1.46 23.68 9.60
C ALA A 140 -0.39 24.04 10.63
N GLU A 141 -0.74 23.99 11.93
CA GLU A 141 0.18 24.32 13.03
C GLU A 141 1.01 23.11 13.48
N SER A 142 0.63 21.90 13.09
CA SER A 142 1.37 20.69 13.39
C SER A 142 2.54 20.49 12.43
N GLU A 143 3.77 20.65 12.89
CA GLU A 143 4.97 20.41 12.05
C GLU A 143 5.06 19.00 11.49
N LEU A 144 4.51 18.00 12.17
CA LEU A 144 4.56 16.60 11.76
C LEU A 144 3.39 16.22 10.83
N ALA A 145 2.19 16.74 11.10
CA ALA A 145 0.97 16.35 10.41
C ALA A 145 0.50 17.33 9.33
N ARG A 146 1.02 18.59 9.29
CA ARG A 146 0.55 19.61 8.31
C ARG A 146 0.67 19.17 6.85
N GLY A 147 1.61 18.28 6.54
CA GLY A 147 1.78 17.74 5.20
C GLY A 147 0.57 16.95 4.70
N ALA A 148 -0.29 16.45 5.60
CA ALA A 148 -1.53 15.76 5.25
C ALA A 148 -2.47 16.63 4.40
N ALA A 149 -2.38 17.95 4.51
CA ALA A 149 -3.13 18.91 3.70
C ALA A 149 -2.86 18.75 2.18
N TYR A 150 -1.74 18.13 1.80
CA TYR A 150 -1.42 17.92 0.39
C TYR A 150 -2.46 17.05 -0.32
N PHE A 151 -3.04 16.08 0.35
CA PHE A 151 -4.12 15.25 -0.21
C PHE A 151 -5.27 16.09 -0.77
N ILE A 152 -5.74 17.08 0.01
CA ILE A 152 -6.82 17.99 -0.40
C ILE A 152 -6.30 19.04 -1.38
N THR A 153 -5.18 19.71 -1.07
CA THR A 153 -4.70 20.84 -1.86
C THR A 153 -4.25 20.44 -3.26
N ASN A 154 -3.65 19.24 -3.43
CA ASN A 154 -3.30 18.70 -4.73
C ASN A 154 -4.53 18.57 -5.63
N ARG A 155 -5.63 18.02 -5.10
CA ARG A 155 -6.90 17.82 -5.82
C ARG A 155 -7.66 19.12 -6.12
N LEU A 156 -7.50 20.12 -5.25
CA LEU A 156 -8.11 21.44 -5.44
C LEU A 156 -7.24 22.39 -6.29
N THR A 157 -6.00 22.02 -6.61
CA THR A 157 -5.11 22.83 -7.42
C THR A 157 -5.61 22.87 -8.87
N LYS A 158 -5.88 24.09 -9.35
CA LYS A 158 -6.36 24.28 -10.73
C LYS A 158 -5.28 23.97 -11.75
N ILE A 159 -5.64 23.21 -12.77
CA ILE A 159 -4.77 22.93 -13.92
C ILE A 159 -5.22 23.83 -15.09
N GLY A 160 -4.42 24.85 -15.40
CA GLY A 160 -4.73 25.78 -16.48
C GLY A 160 -5.99 26.61 -16.19
N GLN A 161 -6.97 26.57 -17.10
CA GLN A 161 -8.24 27.28 -16.99
C GLN A 161 -9.39 26.43 -16.41
N GLN A 162 -9.11 25.21 -15.97
CA GLN A 162 -10.14 24.33 -15.41
C GLN A 162 -10.66 24.88 -14.07
N GLU A 163 -11.90 24.55 -13.76
CA GLU A 163 -12.48 24.82 -12.44
C GLU A 163 -11.85 23.92 -11.39
N THR A 164 -11.96 24.32 -10.12
CA THR A 164 -11.51 23.48 -9.00
C THR A 164 -12.32 22.19 -8.94
N ASP A 165 -11.66 21.04 -8.92
CA ASP A 165 -12.32 19.72 -8.98
C ASP A 165 -12.78 19.23 -7.58
N PHE A 166 -13.72 19.97 -6.98
CA PHE A 166 -14.40 19.51 -5.78
C PHE A 166 -15.14 18.18 -5.96
N PRO A 167 -15.80 17.92 -7.12
CA PRO A 167 -16.39 16.61 -7.36
C PRO A 167 -15.37 15.48 -7.34
N GLY A 168 -14.18 15.67 -7.92
CA GLY A 168 -13.10 14.69 -7.91
C GLY A 168 -12.61 14.38 -6.51
N LEU A 169 -12.37 15.41 -5.68
CA LEU A 169 -12.03 15.23 -4.28
C LEU A 169 -13.10 14.44 -3.52
N THR A 170 -14.39 14.75 -3.75
CA THR A 170 -15.51 14.05 -3.13
C THR A 170 -15.50 12.56 -3.48
N ARG A 171 -15.33 12.22 -4.75
CA ARG A 171 -15.23 10.82 -5.21
C ARG A 171 -14.04 10.10 -4.60
N ASP A 172 -12.87 10.76 -4.59
CA ASP A 172 -11.65 10.16 -4.05
C ASP A 172 -11.78 9.87 -2.55
N VAL A 173 -12.42 10.76 -1.77
CA VAL A 173 -12.65 10.52 -0.33
C VAL A 173 -13.61 9.34 -0.12
N GLY A 174 -14.74 9.28 -0.84
CA GLY A 174 -15.67 8.13 -0.77
C GLY A 174 -14.96 6.81 -1.09
N ARG A 175 -14.19 6.79 -2.16
CA ARG A 175 -13.47 5.62 -2.66
C ARG A 175 -12.35 5.18 -1.72
N MET A 176 -11.48 6.09 -1.31
CA MET A 176 -10.28 5.74 -0.52
C MET A 176 -10.58 5.40 0.94
N PHE A 177 -11.53 6.09 1.56
CA PHE A 177 -11.83 5.89 2.98
C PHE A 177 -13.01 4.97 3.25
N MET A 178 -13.95 4.82 2.32
CA MET A 178 -15.15 3.99 2.51
C MET A 178 -15.31 2.87 1.47
N GLY A 179 -14.46 2.82 0.43
CA GLY A 179 -14.55 1.82 -0.62
C GLY A 179 -15.79 1.98 -1.52
N VAL A 180 -16.35 3.19 -1.64
CA VAL A 180 -17.55 3.46 -2.41
C VAL A 180 -17.25 4.39 -3.59
N ASP A 181 -17.58 3.96 -4.81
CA ASP A 181 -17.46 4.79 -6.00
C ASP A 181 -18.75 5.61 -6.21
N LEU A 182 -18.68 6.89 -5.85
CA LEU A 182 -19.79 7.82 -5.97
C LEU A 182 -19.86 8.54 -7.34
N GLN A 183 -19.15 8.07 -8.37
CA GLN A 183 -19.07 8.77 -9.66
C GLN A 183 -20.45 8.96 -10.30
N CYS A 184 -21.27 7.92 -10.39
CA CYS A 184 -22.63 8.03 -10.94
C CYS A 184 -23.55 8.84 -10.03
N ALA A 185 -23.35 8.76 -8.71
CA ALA A 185 -24.12 9.46 -7.70
C ALA A 185 -23.94 11.00 -7.74
N GLN A 186 -22.96 11.50 -8.47
CA GLN A 186 -22.80 12.94 -8.70
C GLN A 186 -24.01 13.58 -9.38
N CYS A 187 -24.66 12.89 -10.32
CA CYS A 187 -25.71 13.45 -11.17
C CYS A 187 -27.10 12.84 -10.95
N HIS A 188 -27.17 11.62 -10.40
CA HIS A 188 -28.42 10.88 -10.16
C HIS A 188 -28.15 9.70 -9.23
N ASP A 189 -29.19 9.11 -8.66
CA ASP A 189 -29.07 7.81 -7.99
C ASP A 189 -28.56 6.77 -8.98
N HIS A 190 -27.68 5.88 -8.54
CA HIS A 190 -27.14 4.86 -9.43
C HIS A 190 -28.28 3.96 -9.97
N LEU A 191 -28.27 3.68 -11.28
CA LEU A 191 -29.41 3.03 -11.96
C LEU A 191 -29.64 1.56 -11.54
N PHE A 192 -28.60 0.90 -11.06
CA PHE A 192 -28.61 -0.54 -10.75
C PHE A 192 -28.09 -0.87 -9.35
N ILE A 193 -27.53 0.10 -8.64
CA ILE A 193 -26.95 -0.07 -7.30
C ILE A 193 -27.71 0.83 -6.35
N ASP A 194 -28.58 0.22 -5.53
CA ASP A 194 -29.44 0.97 -4.62
C ASP A 194 -28.69 1.71 -3.51
N ASP A 195 -27.46 1.28 -3.18
CA ASP A 195 -26.64 1.89 -2.14
C ASP A 195 -26.06 3.25 -2.55
N TYR A 196 -25.91 3.51 -3.85
CA TYR A 196 -25.24 4.72 -4.36
C TYR A 196 -26.27 5.82 -4.69
N LYS A 197 -26.54 6.65 -3.70
CA LYS A 197 -27.53 7.73 -3.77
C LYS A 197 -26.89 9.08 -4.07
N GLN A 198 -27.57 9.89 -4.90
CA GLN A 198 -27.13 11.24 -5.22
C GLN A 198 -27.00 12.12 -3.95
N ILE A 199 -27.91 11.94 -3.01
CA ILE A 199 -27.87 12.68 -1.74
C ILE A 199 -26.60 12.41 -0.94
N ASP A 200 -26.01 11.21 -1.01
CA ASP A 200 -24.76 10.88 -0.32
C ASP A 200 -23.57 11.56 -0.96
N PHE A 201 -23.52 11.58 -2.31
CA PHE A 201 -22.49 12.36 -3.01
C PHE A 201 -22.63 13.86 -2.68
N GLN A 202 -23.84 14.43 -2.82
CA GLN A 202 -24.06 15.85 -2.62
C GLN A 202 -23.82 16.28 -1.18
N GLY A 203 -24.13 15.44 -0.21
CA GLY A 203 -23.85 15.70 1.20
C GLY A 203 -22.35 15.76 1.50
N LEU A 204 -21.56 14.78 1.02
CA LEU A 204 -20.10 14.82 1.14
C LEU A 204 -19.48 15.98 0.32
N TYR A 205 -19.99 16.25 -0.86
CA TYR A 205 -19.59 17.37 -1.70
C TYR A 205 -19.78 18.72 -1.00
N THR A 206 -20.86 18.86 -0.24
CA THR A 206 -21.15 20.09 0.54
C THR A 206 -20.03 20.42 1.53
N VAL A 207 -19.41 19.42 2.14
CA VAL A 207 -18.25 19.60 3.04
C VAL A 207 -17.11 20.30 2.29
N PHE A 208 -16.73 19.77 1.13
CA PHE A 208 -15.54 20.25 0.39
C PHE A 208 -15.76 21.57 -0.33
N LEU A 209 -17.00 21.96 -0.65
CA LEU A 209 -17.29 23.27 -1.29
C LEU A 209 -16.81 24.45 -0.45
N ASN A 210 -16.69 24.27 0.86
CA ASN A 210 -16.22 25.31 1.77
C ASN A 210 -14.70 25.24 2.01
N ALA A 211 -14.03 24.20 1.57
CA ALA A 211 -12.58 24.10 1.65
C ALA A 211 -11.90 25.04 0.63
N SER A 212 -10.75 25.54 0.98
CA SER A 212 -9.93 26.40 0.12
C SER A 212 -8.44 26.19 0.40
N ILE A 213 -7.61 26.39 -0.63
CA ILE A 213 -6.16 26.36 -0.45
C ILE A 213 -5.73 27.70 0.22
N ARG A 214 -4.99 27.61 1.31
CA ARG A 214 -4.37 28.77 1.96
C ARG A 214 -3.18 29.26 1.14
N THR A 215 -3.10 30.55 0.89
CA THR A 215 -2.02 31.19 0.11
C THR A 215 -1.12 32.09 0.98
N ASP A 216 -1.40 32.17 2.25
CA ASP A 216 -0.64 32.93 3.24
C ASP A 216 0.56 32.19 3.80
N VAL A 217 0.66 30.87 3.53
CA VAL A 217 1.76 29.98 3.91
C VAL A 217 2.45 29.37 2.69
N LYS A 218 3.66 28.82 2.87
CA LYS A 218 4.48 28.24 1.78
C LYS A 218 4.42 26.70 1.69
N PHE A 219 3.61 26.09 2.51
CA PHE A 219 3.39 24.65 2.53
C PHE A 219 1.92 24.34 2.27
N PRO A 220 1.56 23.11 1.91
CA PRO A 220 0.16 22.74 1.71
C PRO A 220 -0.66 23.04 2.97
N ALA A 221 -1.71 23.81 2.82
CA ALA A 221 -2.62 24.12 3.93
C ALA A 221 -4.02 24.39 3.42
N VAL A 222 -5.01 23.93 4.17
CA VAL A 222 -6.43 24.07 3.90
C VAL A 222 -7.02 25.13 4.85
N GLY A 223 -7.91 25.95 4.32
CA GLY A 223 -8.75 26.84 5.10
C GLY A 223 -10.20 26.58 4.76
N GLU A 224 -11.09 26.94 5.66
CA GLU A 224 -12.53 26.80 5.47
C GLU A 224 -13.24 28.14 5.38
N LYS A 225 -14.25 28.19 4.52
CA LYS A 225 -15.21 29.28 4.45
C LYS A 225 -16.37 28.97 5.38
N LEU A 226 -17.00 30.01 5.90
CA LEU A 226 -18.17 29.87 6.74
C LEU A 226 -19.30 29.15 6.01
N MET A 227 -19.73 28.01 6.54
CA MET A 227 -20.92 27.31 6.06
C MET A 227 -22.15 27.83 6.80
N THR A 228 -23.11 28.37 6.06
CA THR A 228 -24.35 28.96 6.64
C THR A 228 -25.63 28.30 6.12
N LYS A 229 -25.55 27.48 5.10
CA LYS A 229 -26.71 26.89 4.44
C LYS A 229 -26.39 25.56 3.76
N LYS A 230 -27.41 24.78 3.58
CA LYS A 230 -27.44 23.60 2.74
C LYS A 230 -27.33 23.95 1.27
N ILE A 231 -27.04 22.98 0.39
CA ILE A 231 -27.06 23.15 -1.05
C ILE A 231 -28.32 22.56 -1.65
N ASP A 232 -28.77 23.18 -2.73
CA ASP A 232 -29.85 22.64 -3.58
C ASP A 232 -29.23 21.87 -4.75
N PHE A 233 -29.82 20.74 -5.08
CA PHE A 233 -29.44 19.91 -6.22
C PHE A 233 -30.67 19.23 -6.83
N GLN A 234 -30.51 18.69 -8.03
CA GLN A 234 -31.57 17.87 -8.65
C GLN A 234 -30.95 16.77 -9.50
N SER A 235 -31.68 15.69 -9.67
CA SER A 235 -31.28 14.59 -10.55
C SER A 235 -31.44 15.02 -12.03
N VAL A 236 -30.53 14.52 -12.87
CA VAL A 236 -30.66 14.70 -14.34
C VAL A 236 -31.85 13.95 -14.95
N PHE A 237 -32.43 13.00 -14.21
CA PHE A 237 -33.60 12.23 -14.65
C PHE A 237 -34.93 12.74 -14.09
N ASP A 238 -34.87 13.53 -13.04
CA ASP A 238 -35.99 14.01 -12.28
C ASP A 238 -35.75 15.49 -11.95
N ASN A 239 -36.65 16.35 -12.33
CA ASN A 239 -36.54 17.80 -12.10
C ASN A 239 -37.00 18.22 -10.70
N GLN A 240 -37.11 17.27 -9.74
CA GLN A 240 -37.47 17.60 -8.37
C GLN A 240 -36.26 18.15 -7.62
N PRO A 241 -36.33 19.39 -7.14
CA PRO A 241 -35.26 19.97 -6.34
C PRO A 241 -35.18 19.28 -4.97
N MET A 242 -33.99 18.97 -4.56
CA MET A 242 -33.65 18.43 -3.24
C MET A 242 -32.64 19.35 -2.57
N THR A 243 -32.60 19.32 -1.24
CA THR A 243 -31.66 20.12 -0.44
C THR A 243 -30.94 19.18 0.53
N VAL A 244 -29.61 19.34 0.63
CA VAL A 244 -28.80 18.54 1.55
C VAL A 244 -27.73 19.40 2.24
N GLY A 245 -27.49 19.12 3.52
CA GLY A 245 -26.36 19.61 4.30
C GLY A 245 -25.16 18.66 4.24
N PRO A 246 -24.07 18.99 4.96
CA PRO A 246 -22.89 18.13 5.04
C PRO A 246 -23.25 16.79 5.68
N ARG A 247 -22.69 15.68 5.14
CA ARG A 247 -22.88 14.33 5.72
C ARG A 247 -21.78 13.37 5.26
N VAL A 248 -21.51 12.37 6.07
CA VAL A 248 -20.80 11.16 5.65
C VAL A 248 -21.76 10.34 4.80
N PRO A 249 -21.34 9.76 3.65
CA PRO A 249 -22.20 8.88 2.84
C PRO A 249 -22.88 7.79 3.69
N MET A 250 -24.16 7.55 3.44
CA MET A 250 -25.02 6.59 4.18
C MET A 250 -25.26 6.93 5.67
N ALA A 251 -24.76 8.05 6.18
CA ALA A 251 -25.01 8.51 7.55
C ALA A 251 -26.08 9.61 7.58
N GLU A 252 -26.43 10.08 8.77
CA GLU A 252 -27.31 11.23 8.95
C GLU A 252 -26.62 12.53 8.56
N GLU A 253 -27.41 13.55 8.28
CA GLU A 253 -26.95 14.88 7.91
C GLU A 253 -26.42 15.61 9.15
N LEU A 254 -25.25 16.24 9.03
CA LEU A 254 -24.64 17.05 10.07
C LEU A 254 -25.46 18.36 10.25
N GLN A 255 -25.70 18.75 11.49
CA GLN A 255 -26.42 19.97 11.78
C GLN A 255 -25.53 21.20 11.59
N ILE A 256 -25.94 22.13 10.74
CA ILE A 256 -25.27 23.42 10.58
C ILE A 256 -25.74 24.32 11.72
N PRO A 257 -24.86 24.72 12.65
CA PRO A 257 -25.26 25.57 13.76
C PRO A 257 -25.59 27.01 13.31
N LEU A 258 -26.54 27.60 13.97
CA LEU A 258 -26.87 29.01 13.76
C LEU A 258 -26.06 29.87 14.74
N PHE A 259 -25.35 30.86 14.23
CA PHE A 259 -24.61 31.82 15.04
C PHE A 259 -25.24 33.20 14.94
N GLU A 260 -25.14 34.00 16.02
CA GLU A 260 -25.45 35.43 15.95
C GLU A 260 -24.40 36.15 15.10
N LYS A 261 -24.81 37.24 14.46
CA LYS A 261 -23.92 38.00 13.58
C LYS A 261 -22.69 38.50 14.33
N GLY A 262 -21.51 38.08 13.88
CA GLY A 262 -20.22 38.40 14.47
C GLY A 262 -19.67 37.35 15.41
N GLU A 263 -20.41 36.27 15.70
CA GLU A 263 -19.99 35.16 16.54
C GLU A 263 -19.60 33.90 15.76
N GLU A 264 -19.65 33.97 14.42
CA GLU A 264 -19.45 32.80 13.51
C GLU A 264 -18.01 32.30 13.48
N TYR A 265 -17.06 33.13 13.92
CA TYR A 265 -15.64 32.83 13.81
C TYR A 265 -14.95 32.71 15.17
N THR A 266 -14.05 31.74 15.32
CA THR A 266 -13.06 31.70 16.40
C THR A 266 -11.95 32.73 16.16
N VAL A 267 -11.49 32.83 14.89
CA VAL A 267 -10.57 33.87 14.43
C VAL A 267 -11.22 34.59 13.25
N PRO A 268 -11.56 35.87 13.39
CA PRO A 268 -12.19 36.63 12.30
C PRO A 268 -11.30 36.72 11.07
N PRO A 269 -11.87 36.75 9.83
CA PRO A 269 -11.10 36.90 8.61
C PRO A 269 -10.45 38.29 8.52
N GLU A 270 -9.21 38.34 8.00
CA GLU A 270 -8.53 39.62 7.70
C GLU A 270 -8.38 39.79 6.18
N PRO A 271 -9.38 40.33 5.45
CA PRO A 271 -9.37 40.40 3.99
C PRO A 271 -8.18 41.18 3.40
N LYS A 272 -7.72 42.22 4.13
CA LYS A 272 -6.56 43.03 3.71
C LYS A 272 -5.25 42.22 3.69
N LYS A 273 -5.12 41.20 4.52
CA LYS A 273 -3.98 40.29 4.60
C LYS A 273 -4.22 38.98 3.83
N LYS A 274 -5.38 38.82 3.19
CA LYS A 274 -5.83 37.59 2.53
C LYS A 274 -5.89 36.36 3.48
N ILE A 275 -6.08 36.60 4.77
CA ILE A 275 -6.25 35.54 5.76
C ILE A 275 -7.75 35.23 5.83
N ALA A 276 -8.10 33.97 5.52
CA ALA A 276 -9.43 33.42 5.76
C ALA A 276 -9.61 33.25 7.28
N GLY A 277 -10.70 33.69 7.88
CA GLY A 277 -10.94 33.43 9.29
C GLY A 277 -11.03 31.91 9.58
N VAL A 278 -11.07 31.59 10.88
CA VAL A 278 -11.34 30.22 11.34
C VAL A 278 -12.80 30.18 11.81
N PRO A 279 -13.72 29.55 11.06
CA PRO A 279 -15.11 29.38 11.48
C PRO A 279 -15.19 28.58 12.80
N LYS A 280 -16.21 28.87 13.63
CA LYS A 280 -16.49 28.03 14.82
C LYS A 280 -17.03 26.63 14.44
N PHE A 281 -17.73 26.52 13.33
CA PHE A 281 -18.18 25.26 12.80
C PHE A 281 -17.28 24.88 11.63
N SER A 282 -16.57 23.78 11.78
CA SER A 282 -15.74 23.17 10.74
C SER A 282 -16.43 21.91 10.18
N PRO A 283 -16.92 21.96 8.96
CA PRO A 283 -17.39 20.76 8.26
C PRO A 283 -16.31 19.70 8.07
N LEU A 284 -15.03 20.11 7.87
CA LEU A 284 -13.92 19.15 7.71
C LEU A 284 -13.64 18.42 9.03
N GLU A 285 -13.54 19.13 10.16
CA GLU A 285 -13.37 18.52 11.48
C GLU A 285 -14.49 17.53 11.80
N THR A 286 -15.75 17.94 11.54
CA THR A 286 -16.92 17.08 11.79
C THR A 286 -16.88 15.84 10.89
N LEU A 287 -16.58 16.02 9.58
CA LEU A 287 -16.41 14.89 8.65
C LEU A 287 -15.30 13.95 9.14
N ALA A 288 -14.14 14.48 9.53
CA ALA A 288 -13.01 13.67 9.97
C ALA A 288 -13.36 12.80 11.19
N ASN A 289 -14.09 13.39 12.15
CA ASN A 289 -14.51 12.69 13.37
C ASN A 289 -15.60 11.65 13.12
N ASP A 290 -16.55 11.90 12.22
CA ASP A 290 -17.67 10.99 11.96
C ASP A 290 -17.30 9.90 10.92
N LEU A 291 -16.35 10.20 10.01
CA LEU A 291 -15.92 9.23 9.01
C LEU A 291 -14.86 8.28 9.54
N ALA A 292 -13.78 8.82 10.14
CA ALA A 292 -12.62 8.05 10.58
C ALA A 292 -12.78 7.55 12.03
N THR A 293 -13.77 6.70 12.25
CA THR A 293 -14.13 6.18 13.57
C THR A 293 -14.55 4.71 13.54
N ALA A 294 -14.51 4.06 14.69
CA ALA A 294 -14.93 2.66 14.86
C ALA A 294 -16.44 2.46 14.63
N GLU A 295 -17.24 3.48 14.88
CA GLU A 295 -18.69 3.47 14.66
C GLU A 295 -19.05 3.45 13.18
N ASN A 296 -18.19 3.98 12.32
CA ASN A 296 -18.32 3.89 10.88
C ASN A 296 -17.76 2.55 10.35
N ARG A 297 -18.60 1.51 10.37
CA ARG A 297 -18.17 0.16 9.95
C ARG A 297 -17.65 0.12 8.53
N ALA A 298 -18.15 0.95 7.61
CA ALA A 298 -17.67 1.02 6.22
C ALA A 298 -16.21 1.47 6.13
N PHE A 299 -15.78 2.38 6.99
CA PHE A 299 -14.39 2.82 7.11
C PHE A 299 -13.46 1.67 7.55
N ALA A 300 -13.86 0.93 8.59
CA ALA A 300 -13.09 -0.20 9.10
C ALA A 300 -13.04 -1.37 8.09
N GLU A 301 -14.17 -1.67 7.46
CA GLU A 301 -14.31 -2.72 6.43
C GLU A 301 -13.44 -2.43 5.19
N ASN A 302 -13.43 -1.16 4.75
CA ASN A 302 -12.57 -0.76 3.64
C ASN A 302 -11.07 -0.94 3.98
N LEU A 303 -10.64 -0.56 5.19
CA LEU A 303 -9.27 -0.81 5.61
C LEU A 303 -8.96 -2.31 5.64
N ALA A 304 -9.81 -3.12 6.25
CA ALA A 304 -9.65 -4.58 6.31
C ALA A 304 -9.48 -5.18 4.91
N ASN A 305 -10.33 -4.76 3.95
CA ASN A 305 -10.26 -5.21 2.56
C ASN A 305 -8.97 -4.76 1.86
N ARG A 306 -8.48 -3.54 2.12
CA ARG A 306 -7.22 -3.03 1.54
C ARG A 306 -5.99 -3.71 2.12
N LEU A 307 -5.94 -3.99 3.43
CA LEU A 307 -4.85 -4.75 4.05
C LEU A 307 -4.81 -6.19 3.54
N TRP A 308 -5.98 -6.82 3.38
CA TRP A 308 -6.09 -8.12 2.74
C TRP A 308 -5.55 -8.10 1.30
N PHE A 309 -5.98 -7.11 0.50
CA PHE A 309 -5.50 -6.93 -0.88
C PHE A 309 -3.97 -6.78 -0.95
N ILE A 310 -3.36 -5.96 -0.09
CA ILE A 310 -1.91 -5.75 -0.05
C ILE A 310 -1.16 -7.08 0.10
N MET A 311 -1.64 -7.95 0.98
CA MET A 311 -0.98 -9.23 1.23
C MET A 311 -1.35 -10.30 0.20
N MET A 312 -2.63 -10.40 -0.17
CA MET A 312 -3.14 -11.53 -0.97
C MET A 312 -3.24 -11.24 -2.48
N GLY A 313 -3.07 -9.97 -2.90
CA GLY A 313 -3.13 -9.57 -4.32
C GLY A 313 -4.54 -9.30 -4.87
N ARG A 314 -5.59 -9.69 -4.14
CA ARG A 314 -6.99 -9.45 -4.49
C ARG A 314 -7.80 -9.12 -3.24
N GLY A 315 -8.70 -8.16 -3.31
CA GLY A 315 -9.62 -7.84 -2.20
C GLY A 315 -10.72 -8.88 -2.02
N LEU A 316 -11.24 -9.01 -0.80
CA LEU A 316 -12.45 -9.80 -0.52
C LEU A 316 -13.67 -9.17 -1.21
N VAL A 317 -13.77 -7.84 -1.20
CA VAL A 317 -14.57 -7.05 -2.13
C VAL A 317 -13.64 -6.58 -3.24
N HIS A 318 -13.96 -6.94 -4.47
CA HIS A 318 -13.12 -6.61 -5.63
C HIS A 318 -14.01 -6.22 -6.83
N PRO A 319 -13.71 -5.14 -7.57
CA PRO A 319 -12.65 -4.13 -7.31
C PRO A 319 -12.77 -3.45 -5.93
N LEU A 320 -11.65 -2.95 -5.40
CA LEU A 320 -11.54 -2.43 -4.03
C LEU A 320 -12.55 -1.32 -3.69
N ASP A 321 -12.86 -0.48 -4.67
CA ASP A 321 -13.67 0.73 -4.50
C ASP A 321 -15.14 0.53 -4.87
N LEU A 322 -15.57 -0.72 -5.06
CA LEU A 322 -16.94 -1.09 -5.45
C LEU A 322 -17.67 -1.85 -4.33
N ARG A 323 -17.65 -1.29 -3.13
CA ARG A 323 -18.42 -1.81 -1.99
C ARG A 323 -19.89 -1.41 -2.12
N HIS A 324 -20.74 -2.38 -2.41
CA HIS A 324 -22.20 -2.20 -2.50
C HIS A 324 -22.94 -3.55 -2.42
N SER A 325 -24.26 -3.52 -2.18
CA SER A 325 -25.08 -4.71 -1.95
C SER A 325 -25.05 -5.72 -3.11
N ASN A 326 -24.83 -5.28 -4.34
CA ASN A 326 -24.75 -6.16 -5.53
C ASN A 326 -23.32 -6.70 -5.79
N ASN A 327 -22.31 -6.27 -5.04
CA ASN A 327 -20.94 -6.78 -5.10
C ASN A 327 -20.54 -7.36 -3.74
N GLN A 328 -21.06 -8.55 -3.46
CA GLN A 328 -20.84 -9.23 -2.19
C GLN A 328 -19.37 -9.65 -2.03
N PRO A 329 -18.81 -9.60 -0.83
CA PRO A 329 -17.49 -10.14 -0.54
C PRO A 329 -17.40 -11.61 -0.93
N SER A 330 -16.27 -12.03 -1.49
CA SER A 330 -16.02 -13.47 -1.78
C SER A 330 -16.09 -14.34 -0.53
N HIS A 331 -15.74 -13.78 0.62
CA HIS A 331 -15.75 -14.43 1.94
C HIS A 331 -16.35 -13.47 2.98
N PRO A 332 -17.71 -13.39 3.10
CA PRO A 332 -18.35 -12.42 3.99
C PRO A 332 -17.94 -12.56 5.46
N GLU A 333 -17.93 -13.78 5.98
CA GLU A 333 -17.54 -14.05 7.38
C GLU A 333 -16.08 -13.66 7.67
N LEU A 334 -15.18 -13.81 6.70
CA LEU A 334 -13.80 -13.40 6.82
C LEU A 334 -13.66 -11.88 6.83
N LEU A 335 -14.40 -11.18 5.96
CA LEU A 335 -14.36 -9.71 5.95
C LEU A 335 -14.93 -9.14 7.26
N GLU A 336 -15.97 -9.75 7.79
CA GLU A 336 -16.54 -9.39 9.10
C GLU A 336 -15.51 -9.60 10.23
N LEU A 337 -14.86 -10.77 10.27
CA LEU A 337 -13.80 -11.08 11.24
C LEU A 337 -12.65 -10.05 11.17
N LEU A 338 -12.15 -9.74 9.97
CA LEU A 338 -11.06 -8.78 9.78
C LEU A 338 -11.48 -7.36 10.17
N THR A 339 -12.71 -6.97 9.87
CA THR A 339 -13.27 -5.68 10.26
C THR A 339 -13.31 -5.53 11.78
N ASP A 340 -13.79 -6.55 12.48
CA ASP A 340 -13.86 -6.56 13.94
C ASP A 340 -12.46 -6.51 14.57
N GLU A 341 -11.49 -7.22 14.01
CA GLU A 341 -10.10 -7.19 14.46
C GLU A 341 -9.43 -5.82 14.22
N VAL A 342 -9.69 -5.18 13.08
CA VAL A 342 -9.23 -3.80 12.78
C VAL A 342 -9.75 -2.82 13.84
N ILE A 343 -11.03 -2.90 14.19
CA ILE A 343 -11.65 -2.06 15.21
C ILE A 343 -11.06 -2.38 16.59
N ALA A 344 -11.00 -3.67 16.97
CA ALA A 344 -10.49 -4.10 18.27
C ALA A 344 -9.03 -3.70 18.51
N ARG A 345 -8.21 -3.66 17.45
CA ARG A 345 -6.81 -3.22 17.47
C ARG A 345 -6.64 -1.72 17.18
N LYS A 346 -7.72 -0.94 17.24
CA LYS A 346 -7.69 0.51 17.06
C LYS A 346 -6.96 0.93 15.78
N PHE A 347 -7.30 0.26 14.67
CA PHE A 347 -6.76 0.55 13.34
C PHE A 347 -5.23 0.40 13.18
N ASP A 348 -4.59 -0.43 14.01
CA ASP A 348 -3.17 -0.75 13.89
C ASP A 348 -2.91 -1.66 12.68
N MET A 349 -2.53 -1.05 11.56
CA MET A 349 -2.27 -1.74 10.29
C MET A 349 -1.14 -2.77 10.40
N LYS A 350 -0.06 -2.43 11.12
CA LYS A 350 1.12 -3.29 11.28
C LYS A 350 0.76 -4.63 11.91
N SER A 351 -0.05 -4.61 12.95
CA SER A 351 -0.46 -5.83 13.66
C SER A 351 -1.34 -6.74 12.80
N ILE A 352 -2.23 -6.17 11.97
CA ILE A 352 -3.06 -6.93 11.04
C ILE A 352 -2.21 -7.52 9.91
N LEU A 353 -1.34 -6.73 9.27
CA LEU A 353 -0.44 -7.20 8.21
C LEU A 353 0.47 -8.35 8.68
N ARG A 354 0.99 -8.25 9.93
CA ARG A 354 1.77 -9.32 10.53
C ARG A 354 0.97 -10.61 10.66
N ASP A 355 -0.25 -10.55 11.17
CA ASP A 355 -1.08 -11.73 11.32
C ASP A 355 -1.49 -12.33 9.98
N LEU A 356 -1.73 -11.50 8.95
CA LEU A 356 -1.96 -11.96 7.59
C LEU A 356 -0.75 -12.73 7.04
N ALA A 357 0.47 -12.25 7.27
CA ALA A 357 1.70 -12.94 6.85
C ALA A 357 1.89 -14.29 7.56
N LEU A 358 1.38 -14.44 8.77
CA LEU A 358 1.45 -15.70 9.55
C LEU A 358 0.43 -16.76 9.10
N THR A 359 -0.57 -16.39 8.27
CA THR A 359 -1.57 -17.36 7.79
C THR A 359 -0.96 -18.39 6.85
N LYS A 360 -1.46 -19.61 6.89
CA LYS A 360 -1.14 -20.64 5.88
C LYS A 360 -1.64 -20.20 4.49
N THR A 361 -2.71 -19.42 4.45
CA THR A 361 -3.27 -18.85 3.22
C THR A 361 -2.25 -17.98 2.48
N TYR A 362 -1.57 -17.07 3.19
CA TYR A 362 -0.48 -16.26 2.63
C TYR A 362 0.74 -17.09 2.21
N GLN A 363 1.04 -18.15 2.99
CA GLN A 363 2.22 -18.98 2.79
C GLN A 363 2.02 -20.13 1.80
N ARG A 364 0.90 -20.20 1.08
CA ARG A 364 0.69 -21.20 0.02
C ARG A 364 1.58 -20.93 -1.19
N THR A 365 1.85 -22.02 -1.94
CA THR A 365 2.54 -21.88 -3.22
C THR A 365 1.68 -21.16 -4.25
N SER A 366 2.32 -20.42 -5.16
CA SER A 366 1.71 -19.85 -6.36
C SER A 366 1.77 -20.82 -7.56
N LEU A 367 2.52 -21.92 -7.44
CA LEU A 367 2.70 -22.89 -8.51
C LEU A 367 1.38 -23.61 -8.85
N ARG A 368 1.10 -23.68 -10.15
CA ARG A 368 -0.11 -24.29 -10.71
C ARG A 368 0.26 -25.29 -11.79
N GLU A 369 -0.55 -26.33 -11.95
CA GLU A 369 -0.49 -27.20 -13.11
C GLU A 369 -0.99 -26.43 -14.34
N ALA A 370 -0.42 -26.73 -15.52
CA ALA A 370 -0.72 -25.99 -16.75
C ALA A 370 -2.22 -25.96 -17.12
N ASP A 371 -2.96 -27.02 -16.75
CA ASP A 371 -4.39 -27.17 -17.04
C ASP A 371 -5.30 -26.83 -15.83
N GLU A 372 -4.73 -26.36 -14.73
CA GLU A 372 -5.49 -26.09 -13.51
C GLU A 372 -6.28 -24.79 -13.63
N GLN A 373 -7.60 -24.89 -13.66
CA GLN A 373 -8.48 -23.73 -13.55
C GLN A 373 -8.55 -23.27 -12.09
N PHE A 374 -8.28 -22.01 -11.89
CA PHE A 374 -8.17 -21.38 -10.59
C PHE A 374 -9.06 -20.14 -10.52
N ALA A 375 -9.87 -20.05 -9.47
CA ALA A 375 -10.65 -18.88 -9.16
C ALA A 375 -9.88 -18.06 -8.09
N GLU A 376 -9.39 -16.89 -8.47
CA GLU A 376 -8.57 -16.02 -7.62
C GLU A 376 -9.28 -15.60 -6.33
N ASP A 377 -10.60 -15.47 -6.39
CA ASP A 377 -11.44 -15.11 -5.25
C ASP A 377 -11.56 -16.20 -4.18
N ARG A 378 -11.03 -17.40 -4.41
CA ARG A 378 -11.01 -18.50 -3.44
C ARG A 378 -9.76 -18.57 -2.57
N TYR A 379 -8.69 -17.88 -2.93
CA TYR A 379 -7.41 -17.89 -2.21
C TYR A 379 -6.88 -19.29 -1.90
N SER A 380 -7.24 -20.28 -2.70
CA SER A 380 -6.79 -21.67 -2.54
C SER A 380 -5.34 -21.88 -2.99
N VAL A 381 -4.75 -20.94 -3.71
CA VAL A 381 -3.37 -20.83 -4.16
C VAL A 381 -2.95 -19.36 -4.01
N ALA A 382 -1.66 -19.06 -3.84
CA ALA A 382 -1.21 -17.69 -3.79
C ALA A 382 -1.31 -17.02 -5.17
N ILE A 383 -1.67 -15.74 -5.18
CA ILE A 383 -1.77 -14.93 -6.39
C ILE A 383 -0.41 -14.27 -6.63
N GLU A 384 0.10 -14.42 -7.85
CA GLU A 384 1.30 -13.68 -8.29
C GLU A 384 0.96 -12.20 -8.44
N LYS A 385 1.80 -11.34 -7.87
CA LYS A 385 1.62 -9.89 -7.89
C LYS A 385 2.74 -9.24 -8.70
N PRO A 386 2.47 -8.25 -9.55
CA PRO A 386 3.53 -7.45 -10.15
C PRO A 386 4.33 -6.71 -9.07
N VAL A 387 5.64 -6.66 -9.25
CA VAL A 387 6.55 -5.91 -8.38
C VAL A 387 6.46 -4.44 -8.77
N TRP A 388 6.17 -3.55 -7.82
CA TRP A 388 6.05 -2.12 -8.08
C TRP A 388 7.39 -1.47 -8.44
N ALA A 389 7.34 -0.30 -9.05
CA ALA A 389 8.54 0.42 -9.48
C ALA A 389 9.54 0.69 -8.35
N GLU A 390 9.07 1.02 -7.14
CA GLU A 390 9.88 1.19 -5.95
C GLU A 390 10.53 -0.13 -5.51
N GLN A 391 9.76 -1.21 -5.50
CA GLN A 391 10.28 -2.54 -5.17
C GLN A 391 11.33 -3.01 -6.20
N LEU A 392 11.11 -2.73 -7.50
CA LEU A 392 12.10 -3.02 -8.55
C LEU A 392 13.39 -2.22 -8.33
N LEU A 393 13.29 -0.94 -7.95
CA LEU A 393 14.45 -0.13 -7.60
C LEU A 393 15.27 -0.78 -6.48
N TRP A 394 14.63 -1.04 -5.34
CA TRP A 394 15.32 -1.61 -4.18
C TRP A 394 15.84 -3.01 -4.46
N SER A 395 15.05 -3.84 -5.14
CA SER A 395 15.46 -5.20 -5.52
C SER A 395 16.65 -5.20 -6.48
N THR A 396 16.70 -4.28 -7.44
CA THR A 396 17.85 -4.15 -8.35
C THR A 396 19.11 -3.73 -7.61
N LEU A 397 19.02 -2.78 -6.68
CA LEU A 397 20.14 -2.37 -5.82
C LEU A 397 20.68 -3.52 -4.96
N ILE A 398 19.79 -4.31 -4.37
CA ILE A 398 20.16 -5.50 -3.58
C ILE A 398 20.79 -6.57 -4.48
N ALA A 399 20.14 -6.92 -5.60
CA ALA A 399 20.62 -7.94 -6.53
C ALA A 399 22.01 -7.65 -7.05
N THR A 400 22.28 -6.39 -7.39
CA THR A 400 23.60 -5.96 -7.89
C THR A 400 24.66 -5.81 -6.81
N GLY A 401 24.30 -5.93 -5.53
CA GLY A 401 25.22 -5.79 -4.40
C GLY A 401 25.55 -4.34 -4.05
N SER A 402 24.76 -3.38 -4.52
CA SER A 402 24.91 -1.96 -4.21
C SER A 402 24.30 -1.59 -2.85
N THR A 403 24.39 -2.50 -1.85
CA THR A 403 23.76 -2.36 -0.53
C THR A 403 24.24 -1.15 0.27
N LYS A 404 25.53 -0.75 0.13
CA LYS A 404 26.02 0.50 0.73
C LYS A 404 25.27 1.72 0.22
N ALA A 405 24.84 1.68 -1.05
CA ALA A 405 24.04 2.74 -1.66
C ALA A 405 22.66 2.88 -1.04
N ILE A 406 22.03 1.80 -0.52
CA ILE A 406 20.68 1.87 0.07
C ILE A 406 20.66 2.68 1.36
N ALA A 407 21.63 2.45 2.27
CA ALA A 407 21.71 3.20 3.53
C ALA A 407 21.99 4.69 3.29
N ASP A 408 22.86 5.00 2.35
CA ASP A 408 23.23 6.37 2.01
C ASP A 408 22.16 7.08 1.18
N LEU A 409 21.53 6.34 0.26
CA LEU A 409 20.49 6.84 -0.63
C LEU A 409 19.17 7.17 0.08
N ARG A 410 18.80 6.56 1.20
CA ARG A 410 17.65 6.99 2.02
C ARG A 410 17.80 8.43 2.55
N LYS A 411 19.02 8.96 2.57
CA LYS A 411 19.37 10.25 3.17
C LYS A 411 19.85 11.30 2.16
N THR A 412 19.94 10.99 0.87
CA THR A 412 20.57 11.86 -0.13
C THR A 412 19.65 12.20 -1.30
N GLU A 413 19.87 13.37 -1.90
CA GLU A 413 19.16 13.83 -3.13
C GLU A 413 19.26 12.82 -4.30
N GLY A 414 20.31 12.00 -4.36
CA GLY A 414 20.49 10.99 -5.39
C GLY A 414 19.40 9.91 -5.46
N VAL A 415 18.76 9.57 -4.33
CA VAL A 415 17.64 8.61 -4.32
C VAL A 415 16.43 9.16 -5.04
N THR A 416 16.14 10.43 -4.85
CA THR A 416 14.96 11.06 -5.46
C THR A 416 15.03 10.97 -6.98
N ASP A 417 16.19 11.26 -7.57
CA ASP A 417 16.37 11.17 -9.01
C ASP A 417 16.34 9.72 -9.51
N LEU A 418 16.93 8.79 -8.77
CA LEU A 418 16.92 7.38 -9.11
C LEU A 418 15.50 6.79 -9.03
N ARG A 419 14.77 7.08 -7.94
CA ARG A 419 13.37 6.71 -7.78
C ARG A 419 12.53 7.27 -8.93
N LYS A 420 12.71 8.53 -9.29
CA LYS A 420 12.00 9.16 -10.41
C LYS A 420 12.27 8.46 -11.75
N LYS A 421 13.51 8.01 -12.00
CA LYS A 421 13.84 7.21 -13.20
C LYS A 421 13.06 5.88 -13.21
N PHE A 422 13.05 5.14 -12.10
CA PHE A 422 12.32 3.87 -11.99
C PHE A 422 10.80 4.07 -12.12
N LEU A 423 10.24 5.07 -11.47
CA LEU A 423 8.82 5.42 -11.61
C LEU A 423 8.48 5.76 -13.08
N THR A 424 9.33 6.53 -13.76
CA THR A 424 9.10 6.86 -15.17
C THR A 424 9.14 5.64 -16.08
N ALA A 425 10.00 4.65 -15.76
CA ALA A 425 10.16 3.45 -16.57
C ALA A 425 9.10 2.36 -16.29
N PHE A 426 8.72 2.16 -15.04
CA PHE A 426 7.96 0.98 -14.60
C PHE A 426 6.60 1.27 -13.99
N ALA A 427 6.36 2.47 -13.45
CA ALA A 427 5.09 2.75 -12.78
C ALA A 427 3.95 2.88 -13.79
N ASN A 428 2.76 2.47 -13.37
CA ASN A 428 1.53 2.72 -14.09
C ASN A 428 1.19 4.23 -14.10
N PRO A 429 0.41 4.71 -15.07
CA PRO A 429 -0.07 6.09 -15.07
C PRO A 429 -0.83 6.44 -13.78
N ALA A 430 -0.91 7.74 -13.46
CA ALA A 430 -1.67 8.21 -12.32
C ALA A 430 -3.14 7.76 -12.38
N LYS A 431 -3.67 7.33 -11.25
CA LYS A 431 -5.03 6.77 -11.07
C LYS A 431 -5.27 5.40 -11.74
N GLU A 432 -4.24 4.76 -12.28
CA GLU A 432 -4.32 3.38 -12.74
C GLU A 432 -3.81 2.43 -11.64
N PRO A 433 -4.52 1.32 -11.37
CA PRO A 433 -4.11 0.36 -10.33
C PRO A 433 -2.77 -0.30 -10.65
N GLU A 434 -1.96 -0.55 -9.62
CA GLU A 434 -0.70 -1.31 -9.72
C GLU A 434 -0.92 -2.84 -9.68
N ILE A 435 -2.07 -3.31 -10.18
CA ILE A 435 -2.44 -4.73 -10.18
C ILE A 435 -2.09 -5.43 -11.49
N ASP A 436 -1.90 -4.65 -12.55
CA ASP A 436 -1.59 -5.19 -13.87
C ASP A 436 -0.13 -4.87 -14.24
N PHE A 437 0.62 -5.92 -14.59
CA PHE A 437 1.94 -5.73 -15.19
C PHE A 437 1.78 -5.46 -16.68
N ALA A 438 1.97 -4.23 -17.08
CA ALA A 438 2.05 -3.85 -18.49
C ALA A 438 3.52 -3.75 -18.92
N PRO A 439 4.09 -4.80 -19.57
CA PRO A 439 5.44 -4.71 -20.12
C PRO A 439 5.50 -3.52 -21.07
N SER A 440 6.31 -2.52 -20.73
CA SER A 440 6.41 -1.32 -21.54
C SER A 440 7.73 -1.26 -22.30
N VAL A 441 7.69 -0.69 -23.51
CA VAL A 441 8.91 -0.41 -24.29
C VAL A 441 9.84 0.49 -23.47
N LYS A 442 9.30 1.38 -22.62
CA LYS A 442 10.08 2.24 -21.73
C LYS A 442 10.90 1.43 -20.74
N ALA A 443 10.28 0.44 -20.08
CA ALA A 443 10.95 -0.44 -19.12
C ALA A 443 12.10 -1.22 -19.78
N ALA A 444 11.84 -1.81 -20.95
CA ALA A 444 12.87 -2.54 -21.71
C ALA A 444 14.03 -1.60 -22.12
N LEU A 445 13.74 -0.42 -22.66
CA LEU A 445 14.76 0.54 -23.06
C LEU A 445 15.55 1.07 -21.86
N PHE A 446 14.92 1.26 -20.71
CA PHE A 446 15.59 1.68 -19.49
C PHE A 446 16.59 0.63 -19.02
N LEU A 447 16.18 -0.63 -18.90
CA LEU A 447 17.08 -1.72 -18.51
C LEU A 447 18.24 -1.93 -19.50
N MET A 448 18.02 -1.66 -20.79
CA MET A 448 19.04 -1.83 -21.82
C MET A 448 20.04 -0.69 -21.93
N ASN A 449 19.63 0.54 -21.61
CA ASN A 449 20.38 1.73 -22.03
C ASN A 449 20.67 2.72 -20.90
N ASP A 450 19.99 2.65 -19.73
CA ASP A 450 20.28 3.60 -18.66
C ASP A 450 21.69 3.37 -18.09
N SER A 451 22.49 4.42 -18.10
CA SER A 451 23.88 4.34 -17.64
C SER A 451 24.03 3.90 -16.19
N THR A 452 23.04 4.18 -15.35
CA THR A 452 23.04 3.78 -13.94
C THR A 452 22.94 2.26 -13.82
N ILE A 453 21.99 1.63 -14.55
CA ILE A 453 21.85 0.17 -14.58
C ILE A 453 23.11 -0.48 -15.14
N LEU A 454 23.63 0.03 -16.24
CA LEU A 454 24.84 -0.54 -16.87
C LEU A 454 26.06 -0.44 -15.93
N THR A 455 26.20 0.65 -15.20
CA THR A 455 27.30 0.80 -14.20
C THR A 455 27.17 -0.21 -13.05
N TRP A 456 25.96 -0.55 -12.60
CA TRP A 456 25.78 -1.57 -11.56
C TRP A 456 26.15 -2.98 -12.04
N LEU A 457 26.19 -3.20 -13.35
CA LEU A 457 26.59 -4.46 -14.00
C LEU A 457 28.07 -4.50 -14.42
N GLU A 458 28.85 -3.51 -14.03
CA GLU A 458 30.32 -3.52 -14.11
C GLU A 458 30.94 -3.88 -12.76
N PRO A 459 32.14 -4.51 -12.73
CA PRO A 459 32.83 -4.84 -11.48
C PRO A 459 33.14 -3.58 -10.65
N SER A 460 32.69 -3.52 -9.41
CA SER A 460 32.98 -2.45 -8.48
C SER A 460 32.83 -2.95 -7.02
N ASP A 461 33.69 -2.51 -6.12
CA ASP A 461 33.61 -2.60 -4.65
C ASP A 461 32.83 -3.80 -4.07
N GLU A 462 33.20 -5.03 -4.44
CA GLU A 462 32.53 -6.26 -3.98
C GLU A 462 31.06 -6.43 -4.44
N ASN A 463 30.64 -5.69 -5.46
CA ASN A 463 29.31 -5.88 -6.06
C ASN A 463 29.12 -7.30 -6.65
N LEU A 464 27.91 -7.62 -7.11
CA LEU A 464 27.62 -8.95 -7.68
C LEU A 464 28.64 -9.36 -8.74
N ILE A 465 28.97 -8.48 -9.69
CA ILE A 465 29.86 -8.82 -10.81
C ILE A 465 31.29 -9.08 -10.32
N ALA A 466 31.79 -8.31 -9.35
CA ALA A 466 33.10 -8.56 -8.75
C ALA A 466 33.13 -9.91 -7.99
N ARG A 467 32.07 -10.24 -7.23
CA ARG A 467 31.95 -11.55 -6.55
C ARG A 467 31.90 -12.71 -7.55
N LEU A 468 31.09 -12.60 -8.59
CA LEU A 468 31.01 -13.63 -9.65
C LEU A 468 32.35 -13.80 -10.39
N ALA A 469 33.06 -12.70 -10.63
CA ALA A 469 34.36 -12.73 -11.32
C ALA A 469 35.45 -13.46 -10.51
N ALA A 470 35.34 -13.46 -9.18
CA ALA A 470 36.24 -14.18 -8.29
C ALA A 470 36.00 -15.71 -8.30
N LEU A 471 34.86 -16.19 -8.76
CA LEU A 471 34.53 -17.61 -8.85
C LEU A 471 35.12 -18.23 -10.14
N ASN A 472 35.60 -19.48 -10.03
CA ASN A 472 36.14 -20.22 -11.14
C ASN A 472 35.28 -21.41 -11.60
N ASP A 473 34.29 -21.78 -10.79
CA ASP A 473 33.35 -22.87 -11.10
C ASP A 473 32.04 -22.28 -11.66
N GLU A 474 31.68 -22.72 -12.87
CA GLU A 474 30.47 -22.27 -13.56
C GLU A 474 29.19 -22.59 -12.78
N LYS A 475 29.17 -23.67 -11.99
CA LYS A 475 28.03 -24.02 -11.14
C LYS A 475 27.91 -23.05 -9.96
N GLN A 476 29.02 -22.71 -9.32
CA GLN A 476 29.03 -21.70 -8.24
C GLN A 476 28.62 -20.32 -8.75
N ILE A 477 28.99 -19.96 -9.99
CA ILE A 477 28.53 -18.73 -10.64
C ILE A 477 27.01 -18.77 -10.82
N ALA A 478 26.46 -19.90 -11.30
CA ALA A 478 25.01 -20.06 -11.45
C ALA A 478 24.29 -19.95 -10.10
N ASP A 479 24.75 -20.65 -9.07
CA ASP A 479 24.17 -20.65 -7.74
C ASP A 479 24.17 -19.23 -7.13
N GLU A 480 25.30 -18.52 -7.23
CA GLU A 480 25.43 -17.16 -6.69
C GLU A 480 24.54 -16.15 -7.41
N VAL A 481 24.50 -16.18 -8.75
CA VAL A 481 23.69 -15.20 -9.51
C VAL A 481 22.19 -15.43 -9.35
N TYR A 482 21.73 -16.68 -9.31
CA TYR A 482 20.32 -17.00 -9.08
C TYR A 482 19.88 -16.63 -7.66
N LEU A 483 20.72 -16.94 -6.66
CA LEU A 483 20.43 -16.56 -5.29
C LEU A 483 20.37 -15.03 -5.12
N ALA A 484 21.30 -14.30 -5.77
CA ALA A 484 21.37 -12.85 -5.69
C ALA A 484 20.17 -12.15 -6.37
N VAL A 485 19.71 -12.67 -7.51
CA VAL A 485 18.67 -11.99 -8.32
C VAL A 485 17.29 -12.56 -8.07
N LEU A 486 17.17 -13.89 -7.99
CA LEU A 486 15.87 -14.59 -7.90
C LEU A 486 15.60 -15.17 -6.52
N SER A 487 16.55 -15.03 -5.56
CA SER A 487 16.40 -15.48 -4.15
C SER A 487 16.20 -16.99 -4.00
N ARG A 488 16.60 -17.76 -5.00
CA ARG A 488 16.51 -19.22 -5.03
C ARG A 488 17.73 -19.86 -5.67
N GLU A 489 17.91 -21.14 -5.45
CA GLU A 489 18.88 -21.92 -6.22
C GLU A 489 18.38 -22.16 -7.65
N PRO A 490 19.29 -22.22 -8.65
CA PRO A 490 18.93 -22.63 -10.00
C PRO A 490 18.61 -24.13 -10.05
N THR A 491 17.73 -24.51 -10.96
CA THR A 491 17.52 -25.92 -11.33
C THR A 491 18.74 -26.47 -12.07
N ASP A 492 18.82 -27.80 -12.20
CA ASP A 492 19.91 -28.42 -12.98
C ASP A 492 19.91 -27.98 -14.45
N ALA A 493 18.75 -27.72 -15.04
CA ALA A 493 18.63 -27.18 -16.40
C ALA A 493 19.22 -25.78 -16.48
N GLU A 494 18.84 -24.89 -15.57
CA GLU A 494 19.36 -23.52 -15.49
C GLU A 494 20.88 -23.47 -15.22
N ARG A 495 21.41 -24.36 -14.36
CA ARG A 495 22.87 -24.50 -14.15
C ARG A 495 23.58 -24.88 -15.45
N ASN A 496 23.01 -25.80 -16.23
CA ASN A 496 23.56 -26.23 -17.51
C ASN A 496 23.51 -25.11 -18.55
N ASP A 497 22.42 -24.33 -18.58
CA ASP A 497 22.28 -23.19 -19.50
C ASP A 497 23.30 -22.08 -19.18
N VAL A 498 23.50 -21.76 -17.90
CA VAL A 498 24.54 -20.82 -17.46
C VAL A 498 25.93 -21.32 -17.85
N ALA A 499 26.25 -22.60 -17.61
CA ALA A 499 27.54 -23.17 -17.97
C ALA A 499 27.77 -23.15 -19.51
N ALA A 500 26.74 -23.44 -20.28
CA ALA A 500 26.80 -23.39 -21.75
C ALA A 500 27.03 -21.95 -22.25
N PHE A 501 26.32 -20.99 -21.67
CA PHE A 501 26.48 -19.56 -21.97
C PHE A 501 27.90 -19.06 -21.67
N LEU A 502 28.43 -19.38 -20.50
CA LEU A 502 29.78 -18.99 -20.08
C LEU A 502 30.86 -19.57 -20.98
N LYS A 503 30.74 -20.86 -21.34
CA LYS A 503 31.68 -21.55 -22.29
C LYS A 503 31.64 -20.91 -23.66
N LYS A 504 30.46 -20.57 -24.19
CA LYS A 504 30.29 -19.98 -25.52
C LYS A 504 30.86 -18.56 -25.60
N SER A 505 30.69 -17.79 -24.53
CA SER A 505 31.08 -16.37 -24.47
C SER A 505 32.57 -16.18 -24.20
N GLY A 506 33.28 -17.21 -23.69
CA GLY A 506 34.67 -17.20 -23.29
C GLY A 506 34.88 -16.53 -21.93
N LEU A 507 35.65 -17.18 -21.08
CA LEU A 507 36.04 -16.67 -19.74
C LEU A 507 37.44 -16.03 -19.74
N GLU A 508 37.90 -15.52 -20.90
CA GLU A 508 39.09 -14.68 -20.94
C GLU A 508 38.93 -13.50 -19.98
N GLU A 509 39.96 -13.23 -19.19
CA GLU A 509 39.89 -12.27 -18.07
C GLU A 509 39.32 -10.89 -18.47
N GLN A 510 39.63 -10.43 -19.68
CA GLN A 510 39.13 -9.14 -20.21
C GLN A 510 37.65 -9.18 -20.64
N LYS A 511 37.07 -10.36 -20.90
CA LYS A 511 35.66 -10.54 -21.33
C LYS A 511 34.77 -11.05 -20.22
N LYS A 512 35.35 -11.69 -19.18
CA LYS A 512 34.64 -12.35 -18.09
C LYS A 512 33.64 -11.41 -17.41
N ALA A 513 34.07 -10.23 -17.00
CA ALA A 513 33.21 -9.26 -16.33
C ALA A 513 32.00 -8.87 -17.19
N LYS A 514 32.19 -8.58 -18.48
CA LYS A 514 31.10 -8.25 -19.40
C LYS A 514 30.12 -9.40 -19.59
N THR A 515 30.62 -10.63 -19.70
CA THR A 515 29.79 -11.85 -19.82
C THR A 515 28.93 -12.05 -18.57
N LEU A 516 29.53 -11.86 -17.38
CA LEU A 516 28.81 -11.95 -16.11
C LEU A 516 27.77 -10.82 -15.95
N GLY A 517 28.10 -9.61 -16.38
CA GLY A 517 27.13 -8.50 -16.44
C GLY A 517 25.94 -8.81 -17.35
N MET A 518 26.19 -9.44 -18.52
CA MET A 518 25.10 -9.87 -19.42
C MET A 518 24.24 -10.98 -18.80
N LEU A 519 24.83 -11.91 -18.06
CA LEU A 519 24.09 -12.96 -17.34
C LEU A 519 23.20 -12.34 -16.25
N ALA A 520 23.74 -11.46 -15.40
CA ALA A 520 22.98 -10.75 -14.37
C ALA A 520 21.87 -9.90 -14.99
N TRP A 521 22.15 -9.17 -16.07
CA TRP A 521 21.18 -8.41 -16.81
C TRP A 521 20.01 -9.26 -17.33
N ALA A 522 20.30 -10.45 -17.88
CA ALA A 522 19.26 -11.36 -18.39
C ALA A 522 18.30 -11.80 -17.27
N LEU A 523 18.81 -12.10 -16.07
CA LEU A 523 17.98 -12.47 -14.92
C LEU A 523 17.20 -11.26 -14.37
N LEU A 524 17.80 -10.08 -14.27
CA LEU A 524 17.12 -8.84 -13.86
C LEU A 524 15.99 -8.43 -14.83
N SER A 525 16.11 -8.83 -16.09
CA SER A 525 15.11 -8.57 -17.13
C SER A 525 14.08 -9.70 -17.28
N SER A 526 14.18 -10.77 -16.47
CA SER A 526 13.27 -11.90 -16.52
C SER A 526 11.89 -11.54 -15.93
N THR A 527 10.87 -12.25 -16.39
CA THR A 527 9.53 -12.14 -15.84
C THR A 527 9.51 -12.50 -14.35
N GLU A 528 10.28 -13.51 -13.94
CA GLU A 528 10.39 -13.95 -12.55
C GLU A 528 10.90 -12.84 -11.62
N PHE A 529 11.85 -12.01 -12.08
CA PHE A 529 12.31 -10.87 -11.30
C PHE A 529 11.23 -9.79 -11.10
N CYS A 530 10.35 -9.64 -12.09
CA CYS A 530 9.29 -8.62 -12.09
C CYS A 530 8.03 -9.04 -11.35
N PHE A 531 7.94 -10.27 -10.84
CA PHE A 531 6.79 -10.77 -10.10
C PHE A 531 7.16 -11.20 -8.68
N ASN A 532 6.20 -10.98 -7.79
CA ASN A 532 6.15 -11.52 -6.44
C ASN A 532 5.24 -12.75 -6.47
N HIS A 533 5.84 -13.93 -6.43
CA HIS A 533 5.16 -15.22 -6.54
C HIS A 533 5.23 -16.01 -5.23
#